data_79995e40ab007b1487412653b54188c1
#
_entry.id   79995e40ab007b1487412653b54188c1
#
_cell.length_a   1.000
_cell.length_b   1.000
_cell.length_c   1.000
_cell.angle_alpha   90.00
_cell.angle_beta   90.00
_cell.angle_gamma   90.00
#
_symmetry.space_group_name_H-M   'P 1'
#
loop_
_entity.id
_entity.type
_entity.pdbx_description
1 polymer ?
#
loop_
_entity_poly.entity_id
_entity_poly.type
_entity_poly.pdbx_seq_one_letter_code
_entity_poly.pdbx_strand_id
1 'polypeptide(L)'
;MKTAPRIVVFSTPSCGWCRKVKSYLKDRGFRYRDVDISKDDKAAQDVQRKTGQTSVPVILINNRPVVGFNRQEIDRLLKQYT
;
A
#
# COMPACT_ATOMS: atom_id res chain seq x y z
N MET A 1 -7.66 -8.98 -21.92
CA MET A 1 -8.13 -8.05 -20.88
C MET A 1 -7.16 -8.00 -19.72
N LYS A 2 -6.71 -6.81 -19.36
CA LYS A 2 -5.80 -6.68 -18.24
C LYS A 2 -6.56 -6.74 -16.93
N THR A 3 -6.12 -7.60 -16.03
CA THR A 3 -6.68 -7.67 -14.69
C THR A 3 -6.17 -6.51 -13.86
N ALA A 4 -7.05 -5.83 -13.13
CA ALA A 4 -6.63 -4.76 -12.24
C ALA A 4 -5.73 -5.31 -11.14
N PRO A 5 -4.68 -4.59 -10.73
CA PRO A 5 -3.81 -5.05 -9.65
C PRO A 5 -4.55 -5.04 -8.33
N ARG A 6 -4.23 -5.98 -7.47
CA ARG A 6 -4.76 -6.00 -6.12
C ARG A 6 -3.85 -5.15 -5.24
N ILE A 7 -4.38 -4.02 -4.77
CA ILE A 7 -3.59 -3.07 -3.99
C ILE A 7 -4.20 -2.93 -2.60
N VAL A 8 -3.37 -3.07 -1.58
CA VAL A 8 -3.76 -2.85 -0.18
C VAL A 8 -2.80 -1.83 0.41
N VAL A 9 -3.34 -0.79 1.04
CA VAL A 9 -2.56 0.23 1.72
C VAL A 9 -2.75 0.07 3.22
N PHE A 10 -1.68 -0.25 3.93
CA PHE A 10 -1.69 -0.30 5.39
C PHE A 10 -1.29 1.05 5.93
N SER A 11 -2.15 1.64 6.76
CA SER A 11 -1.98 3.02 7.19
C SER A 11 -2.43 3.21 8.64
N THR A 12 -2.23 4.43 9.15
CA THR A 12 -2.79 4.88 10.42
C THR A 12 -3.43 6.25 10.20
N PRO A 13 -4.39 6.66 11.07
CA PRO A 13 -5.09 7.93 10.87
C PRO A 13 -4.19 9.16 10.91
N SER A 14 -3.07 9.09 11.65
CA SER A 14 -2.18 10.24 11.81
C SER A 14 -1.03 10.27 10.80
N CYS A 15 -1.02 9.37 9.84
CA CYS A 15 0.10 9.24 8.90
C CYS A 15 -0.12 10.13 7.68
N GLY A 16 0.68 11.21 7.56
CA GLY A 16 0.62 12.11 6.42
C GLY A 16 1.09 11.44 5.13
N TRP A 17 2.13 10.61 5.20
CA TRP A 17 2.64 9.89 4.05
C TRP A 17 1.64 8.86 3.52
N CYS A 18 0.85 8.27 4.41
CA CYS A 18 -0.20 7.35 4.00
C CYS A 18 -1.24 8.05 3.13
N ARG A 19 -1.61 9.27 3.50
CA ARG A 19 -2.53 10.07 2.70
C ARG A 19 -1.95 10.38 1.33
N LYS A 20 -0.66 10.67 1.27
CA LYS A 20 0.02 10.95 -0.01
C LYS A 20 0.01 9.73 -0.91
N VAL A 21 0.28 8.56 -0.37
CA VAL A 21 0.23 7.31 -1.12
C VAL A 21 -1.17 7.07 -1.68
N LYS A 22 -2.19 7.22 -0.84
CA LYS A 22 -3.57 6.99 -1.25
C LYS A 22 -3.98 7.96 -2.34
N SER A 23 -3.62 9.23 -2.19
CA SER A 23 -3.90 10.24 -3.20
C SER A 23 -3.19 9.92 -4.52
N TYR A 24 -1.94 9.50 -4.44
CA TYR A 24 -1.15 9.14 -5.62
C TYR A 24 -1.79 8.00 -6.40
N LEU A 25 -2.22 6.95 -5.70
CA LEU A 25 -2.88 5.81 -6.35
C LEU A 25 -4.20 6.20 -6.98
N LYS A 26 -4.99 7.02 -6.26
CA LYS A 26 -6.27 7.49 -6.75
C LYS A 26 -6.10 8.36 -8.00
N ASP A 27 -5.11 9.25 -8.00
CA ASP A 27 -4.85 10.12 -9.13
C ASP A 27 -4.45 9.35 -10.37
N ARG A 28 -3.84 8.18 -10.20
CA ARG A 28 -3.45 7.31 -11.31
C ARG A 28 -4.57 6.35 -11.72
N GLY A 29 -5.73 6.44 -11.09
CA GLY A 29 -6.89 5.63 -11.44
C GLY A 29 -6.88 4.22 -10.88
N PHE A 30 -6.06 3.95 -9.88
CA PHE A 30 -6.01 2.63 -9.26
C PHE A 30 -6.91 2.58 -8.04
N ARG A 31 -7.63 1.48 -7.90
CA ARG A 31 -8.40 1.20 -6.70
C ARG A 31 -7.52 0.48 -5.69
N TYR A 32 -7.74 0.75 -4.42
CA TYR A 32 -6.99 0.12 -3.35
C TYR A 32 -7.89 -0.11 -2.15
N ARG A 33 -7.49 -1.05 -1.30
CA ARG A 33 -8.12 -1.27 -0.02
C ARG A 33 -7.29 -0.58 1.05
N ASP A 34 -7.93 0.24 1.87
CA ASP A 34 -7.27 0.95 2.96
C ASP A 34 -7.50 0.18 4.25
N VAL A 35 -6.42 -0.25 4.91
CA VAL A 35 -6.48 -1.00 6.14
C VAL A 35 -5.78 -0.20 7.24
N ASP A 36 -6.54 0.15 8.28
CA ASP A 36 -6.01 0.90 9.43
C ASP A 36 -5.43 -0.10 10.44
N ILE A 37 -4.10 -0.16 10.50
CA ILE A 37 -3.43 -1.13 11.38
C ILE A 37 -3.47 -0.70 12.85
N SER A 38 -3.89 0.52 13.15
CA SER A 38 -4.07 0.93 14.54
C SER A 38 -5.33 0.32 15.16
N LYS A 39 -6.25 -0.16 14.32
CA LYS A 39 -7.50 -0.79 14.76
C LYS A 39 -7.59 -2.27 14.42
N ASP A 40 -6.59 -2.82 13.74
CA ASP A 40 -6.62 -4.19 13.26
C ASP A 40 -5.30 -4.87 13.59
N ASP A 41 -5.29 -5.63 14.68
CA ASP A 41 -4.08 -6.30 15.17
C ASP A 41 -3.56 -7.33 14.17
N LYS A 42 -4.47 -8.03 13.49
CA LYS A 42 -4.06 -9.02 12.49
C LYS A 42 -3.34 -8.35 11.32
N ALA A 43 -3.85 -7.21 10.88
CA ALA A 43 -3.23 -6.46 9.80
C ALA A 43 -1.85 -5.97 10.21
N ALA A 44 -1.71 -5.48 11.44
CA ALA A 44 -0.42 -5.04 11.97
C ALA A 44 0.58 -6.19 12.01
N GLN A 45 0.14 -7.38 12.44
CA GLN A 45 0.98 -8.57 12.45
C GLN A 45 1.38 -8.99 11.03
N ASP A 46 0.47 -8.89 10.07
CA ASP A 46 0.75 -9.21 8.68
C ASP A 46 1.82 -8.28 8.11
N VAL A 47 1.72 -6.98 8.41
CA VAL A 47 2.72 -6.01 7.98
C VAL A 47 4.08 -6.36 8.55
N GLN A 48 4.14 -6.65 9.85
CA GLN A 48 5.39 -7.01 10.51
C GLN A 48 5.99 -8.28 9.90
N ARG A 49 5.15 -9.26 9.62
CA ARG A 49 5.61 -10.53 9.05
C ARG A 49 6.17 -10.35 7.66
N LYS A 50 5.55 -9.47 6.84
CA LYS A 50 5.95 -9.27 5.46
C LYS A 50 7.12 -8.31 5.30
N THR A 51 7.29 -7.36 6.21
CA THR A 51 8.29 -6.30 6.08
C THR A 51 9.34 -6.29 7.18
N GLY A 52 9.11 -7.05 8.26
CA GLY A 52 9.99 -7.05 9.43
C GLY A 52 9.79 -5.85 10.35
N GLN A 53 8.83 -4.98 10.05
CA GLN A 53 8.58 -3.78 10.86
C GLN A 53 7.13 -3.38 10.73
N THR A 54 6.66 -2.49 11.62
CA THR A 54 5.29 -2.00 11.61
C THR A 54 5.19 -0.56 11.12
N SER A 55 6.19 -0.10 10.38
CA SER A 55 6.19 1.24 9.80
C SER A 55 5.09 1.38 8.74
N VAL A 56 4.48 2.56 8.69
CA VAL A 56 3.48 2.89 7.68
C VAL A 56 3.96 4.08 6.86
N PRO A 57 3.54 4.23 5.61
CA PRO A 57 2.65 3.33 4.87
C PRO A 57 3.36 2.08 4.36
N VAL A 58 2.60 0.98 4.22
CA VAL A 58 3.05 -0.19 3.50
C VAL A 58 2.00 -0.48 2.44
N ILE A 59 2.44 -0.64 1.20
CA ILE A 59 1.55 -0.92 0.08
C ILE A 59 1.82 -2.34 -0.40
N LEU A 60 0.78 -3.18 -0.47
CA LEU A 60 0.88 -4.48 -1.12
C LEU A 60 0.32 -4.38 -2.51
N ILE A 61 1.16 -4.67 -3.50
CA ILE A 61 0.76 -4.70 -4.91
C ILE A 61 0.91 -6.15 -5.36
N ASN A 62 -0.21 -6.87 -5.49
CA ASN A 62 -0.22 -8.30 -5.82
C ASN A 62 0.71 -9.09 -4.89
N ASN A 63 0.58 -8.84 -3.57
CA ASN A 63 1.37 -9.45 -2.50
C ASN A 63 2.84 -9.04 -2.45
N ARG A 64 3.25 -8.04 -3.23
CA ARG A 64 4.61 -7.50 -3.16
C ARG A 64 4.62 -6.27 -2.27
N PRO A 65 5.32 -6.29 -1.14
CA PRO A 65 5.31 -5.15 -0.22
C PRO A 65 6.22 -4.02 -0.68
N VAL A 66 5.71 -2.80 -0.57
CA VAL A 66 6.50 -1.58 -0.76
C VAL A 66 6.42 -0.81 0.54
N VAL A 67 7.57 -0.57 1.18
CA VAL A 67 7.64 0.12 2.45
C VAL A 67 7.87 1.61 2.21
N GLY A 68 7.00 2.44 2.78
CA GLY A 68 7.07 3.88 2.61
C GLY A 68 6.52 4.33 1.28
N PHE A 69 6.60 5.64 1.02
CA PHE A 69 6.15 6.20 -0.25
C PHE A 69 7.30 6.16 -1.25
N ASN A 70 7.59 4.98 -1.74
CA ASN A 70 8.63 4.76 -2.74
C ASN A 70 7.99 4.75 -4.13
N ARG A 71 7.95 5.93 -4.75
CA ARG A 71 7.27 6.11 -6.04
C ARG A 71 7.87 5.25 -7.14
N GLN A 72 9.19 5.12 -7.16
CA GLN A 72 9.86 4.31 -8.18
C GLN A 72 9.42 2.85 -8.12
N GLU A 73 9.37 2.30 -6.92
CA GLU A 73 8.98 0.90 -6.74
C GLU A 73 7.49 0.70 -7.03
N ILE A 74 6.65 1.65 -6.58
CA ILE A 74 5.23 1.61 -6.86
C ILE A 74 5.00 1.65 -8.37
N ASP A 75 5.65 2.57 -9.06
CA ASP A 75 5.49 2.71 -10.50
C ASP A 75 5.98 1.48 -11.25
N ARG A 76 7.10 0.90 -10.80
CA ARG A 76 7.65 -0.31 -11.41
C ARG A 76 6.65 -1.47 -11.33
N LEU A 77 6.02 -1.64 -10.18
CA LEU A 77 5.07 -2.74 -9.98
C LEU A 77 3.75 -2.49 -10.69
N LEU A 78 3.36 -1.23 -10.89
CA LEU A 78 2.10 -0.88 -11.54
C LEU A 78 2.24 -0.68 -13.04
N LYS A 79 3.45 -0.63 -13.57
CA LYS A 79 3.70 -0.32 -14.98
C LYS A 79 2.97 -1.28 -15.92
N GLN A 80 2.89 -2.55 -15.56
CA GLN A 80 2.26 -3.55 -16.41
C GLN A 80 0.74 -3.43 -16.45
N TYR A 81 0.16 -2.56 -15.63
CA TYR A 81 -1.30 -2.37 -15.55
C TYR A 81 -1.76 -1.03 -16.11
N THR A 82 -0.86 -0.27 -16.70
CA THR A 82 -1.22 1.04 -17.27
C THR A 82 -1.18 1.06 -18.79
#